data_d6fc3ff609e7a61ec1065e184c0491c5
#
_entry.id   d6fc3ff609e7a61ec1065e184c0491c5
#
_cell.length_a   1.000
_cell.length_b   1.000
_cell.length_c   1.000
_cell.angle_alpha   90.00
_cell.angle_beta   90.00
_cell.angle_gamma   90.00
#
_symmetry.space_group_name_H-M   'P 1'
#
loop_
_entity.id
_entity.type
_entity.pdbx_description
1 polymer ?
#
loop_
_entity_poly.entity_id
_entity_poly.type
_entity_poly.pdbx_seq_one_letter_code
_entity_poly.pdbx_strand_id
1 'polypeptide(L)'
;MRYDLIMMLPSTPALEMTLEDGLYKGERGRLFNGRMLTAQGGTLTTTPMTNGLRDGLAITMSNGQLVSLVPWVKGLKEGEAKFFDPKTGVVLELIDYRRGVMDGMKLVFRPDGSLLRRELWVKGQQEGLTTTYFEDGTVETEVNYHLGEQAGSLKTYNAKGVLISDIMMVGQARHGLFTLYFEDTGLPAVRGTYEHDAYQGRITTWSTDGSYVVETYDKGHPVGSKEAYDANGKRLETEFFDSKDTTSDGAQNASPVPETPAESMENAEHLEVNEVS
;
A
#
# COMPACT_ATOMS: atom_id res chain seq x y z
N MET A 1 -4.40 -8.24 -29.66
CA MET A 1 -5.13 -9.50 -29.98
C MET A 1 -6.62 -9.18 -29.87
N ARG A 2 -7.37 -9.12 -30.97
CA ARG A 2 -8.80 -8.79 -30.96
C ARG A 2 -9.57 -9.98 -30.36
N TYR A 3 -10.27 -9.77 -29.26
CA TYR A 3 -11.15 -10.75 -28.64
C TYR A 3 -12.54 -10.74 -29.32
N ASP A 4 -12.59 -11.05 -30.61
CA ASP A 4 -13.85 -11.21 -31.37
C ASP A 4 -14.65 -12.46 -30.93
N LEU A 5 -14.25 -13.14 -29.86
CA LEU A 5 -14.83 -14.42 -29.43
C LEU A 5 -16.12 -14.28 -28.58
N ILE A 6 -16.51 -13.06 -28.21
CA ILE A 6 -17.69 -12.84 -27.32
C ILE A 6 -18.99 -12.71 -28.09
N MET A 7 -18.94 -12.42 -29.39
CA MET A 7 -20.14 -12.16 -30.23
C MET A 7 -20.81 -13.41 -30.79
N MET A 8 -20.35 -14.61 -30.51
CA MET A 8 -20.94 -15.86 -31.02
C MET A 8 -21.57 -16.76 -29.96
N LEU A 9 -22.06 -16.19 -28.87
CA LEU A 9 -22.91 -16.97 -27.98
C LEU A 9 -24.36 -16.83 -28.42
N PRO A 10 -25.11 -17.95 -28.65
CA PRO A 10 -26.52 -17.87 -28.92
C PRO A 10 -27.17 -17.10 -27.76
N SER A 11 -27.97 -16.09 -28.12
CA SER A 11 -28.82 -15.37 -27.18
C SER A 11 -29.82 -16.33 -26.58
N THR A 12 -29.43 -17.00 -25.50
CA THR A 12 -30.41 -17.67 -24.63
C THR A 12 -31.23 -16.57 -23.97
N PRO A 13 -32.59 -16.66 -24.00
CA PRO A 13 -33.45 -15.71 -23.30
C PRO A 13 -32.99 -15.63 -21.84
N ALA A 14 -33.11 -14.44 -21.23
CA ALA A 14 -32.76 -14.22 -19.83
C ALA A 14 -33.52 -15.24 -18.98
N LEU A 15 -32.84 -16.32 -18.61
CA LEU A 15 -33.35 -17.30 -17.65
C LEU A 15 -33.38 -16.57 -16.29
N GLU A 16 -34.58 -16.53 -15.68
CA GLU A 16 -34.69 -16.11 -14.29
C GLU A 16 -33.89 -17.10 -13.44
N MET A 17 -32.71 -16.66 -12.96
CA MET A 17 -31.92 -17.43 -12.04
C MET A 17 -32.21 -16.96 -10.62
N THR A 18 -32.40 -17.89 -9.73
CA THR A 18 -32.52 -17.63 -8.29
C THR A 18 -31.23 -18.04 -7.59
N LEU A 19 -30.84 -17.27 -6.60
CA LEU A 19 -29.74 -17.63 -5.69
C LEU A 19 -30.36 -18.17 -4.41
N GLU A 20 -30.20 -19.45 -4.16
CA GLU A 20 -30.72 -20.15 -2.96
C GLU A 20 -29.59 -20.99 -2.35
N ASP A 21 -29.38 -20.84 -1.04
CA ASP A 21 -28.33 -21.56 -0.29
C ASP A 21 -26.92 -21.39 -0.90
N GLY A 22 -26.63 -20.21 -1.46
CA GLY A 22 -25.35 -19.93 -2.13
C GLY A 22 -25.19 -20.60 -3.51
N LEU A 23 -26.23 -21.21 -4.05
CA LEU A 23 -26.22 -21.88 -5.35
C LEU A 23 -27.17 -21.19 -6.36
N TYR A 24 -26.64 -20.92 -7.55
CA TYR A 24 -27.47 -20.41 -8.65
C TYR A 24 -28.29 -21.55 -9.24
N LYS A 25 -29.61 -21.39 -9.22
CA LYS A 25 -30.60 -22.32 -9.81
C LYS A 25 -31.29 -21.65 -10.99
N GLY A 26 -31.45 -22.39 -12.05
CA GLY A 26 -32.24 -21.99 -13.22
C GLY A 26 -33.67 -22.51 -13.13
N GLU A 27 -34.32 -22.65 -14.30
CA GLU A 27 -35.71 -23.14 -14.39
C GLU A 27 -35.92 -24.45 -13.62
N ARG A 28 -37.05 -24.54 -12.92
CA ARG A 28 -37.47 -25.71 -12.13
C ARG A 28 -36.51 -26.06 -10.98
N GLY A 29 -35.76 -25.06 -10.43
CA GLY A 29 -34.88 -25.26 -9.29
C GLY A 29 -33.64 -26.14 -9.56
N ARG A 30 -33.29 -26.38 -10.82
CA ARG A 30 -32.11 -27.17 -11.19
C ARG A 30 -30.85 -26.31 -11.05
N LEU A 31 -29.75 -26.90 -10.56
CA LEU A 31 -28.46 -26.24 -10.50
C LEU A 31 -28.04 -25.79 -11.90
N PHE A 32 -27.63 -24.52 -12.00
CA PHE A 32 -27.26 -23.93 -13.27
C PHE A 32 -25.86 -24.41 -13.73
N ASN A 33 -25.79 -24.81 -14.99
CA ASN A 33 -24.57 -25.14 -15.70
C ASN A 33 -24.52 -24.34 -17.01
N GLY A 34 -23.43 -23.61 -17.26
CA GLY A 34 -23.30 -22.78 -18.44
C GLY A 34 -22.55 -21.51 -18.21
N ARG A 35 -22.85 -20.44 -18.91
CA ARG A 35 -22.29 -19.10 -18.70
C ARG A 35 -23.37 -18.16 -18.16
N MET A 36 -23.12 -17.60 -17.00
CA MET A 36 -23.92 -16.49 -16.47
C MET A 36 -23.44 -15.20 -17.10
N LEU A 37 -24.35 -14.37 -17.55
CA LEU A 37 -24.11 -13.05 -18.09
C LEU A 37 -24.77 -12.02 -17.17
N THR A 38 -23.98 -11.08 -16.65
CA THR A 38 -24.50 -9.94 -15.89
C THR A 38 -24.14 -8.65 -16.60
N ALA A 39 -25.10 -7.72 -16.72
CA ALA A 39 -24.89 -6.44 -17.38
C ALA A 39 -25.39 -5.31 -16.48
N GLN A 40 -24.56 -4.31 -16.22
CA GLN A 40 -24.91 -3.13 -15.43
C GLN A 40 -24.06 -1.93 -15.87
N GLY A 41 -24.70 -0.79 -16.17
CA GLY A 41 -24.00 0.47 -16.40
C GLY A 41 -22.92 0.43 -17.50
N GLY A 42 -23.15 -0.35 -18.59
CA GLY A 42 -22.15 -0.54 -19.68
C GLY A 42 -21.08 -1.57 -19.35
N THR A 43 -21.11 -2.16 -18.16
CA THR A 43 -20.23 -3.26 -17.75
C THR A 43 -20.91 -4.60 -17.99
N LEU A 44 -20.19 -5.53 -18.60
CA LEU A 44 -20.63 -6.88 -18.92
C LEU A 44 -19.67 -7.88 -18.27
N THR A 45 -20.21 -8.78 -17.43
CA THR A 45 -19.42 -9.87 -16.85
C THR A 45 -19.94 -11.21 -17.31
N THR A 46 -19.06 -12.05 -17.84
CA THR A 46 -19.36 -13.44 -18.19
C THR A 46 -18.68 -14.35 -17.18
N THR A 47 -19.45 -15.22 -16.55
CA THR A 47 -18.93 -16.14 -15.53
C THR A 47 -19.32 -17.57 -15.88
N PRO A 48 -18.37 -18.49 -16.10
CA PRO A 48 -18.67 -19.91 -16.22
C PRO A 48 -19.24 -20.48 -14.92
N MET A 49 -20.23 -21.34 -15.04
CA MET A 49 -20.95 -21.92 -13.92
C MET A 49 -21.01 -23.46 -14.05
N THR A 50 -20.74 -24.15 -12.96
CA THR A 50 -20.83 -25.61 -12.84
C THR A 50 -21.55 -25.96 -11.55
N ASN A 51 -22.67 -26.73 -11.69
CA ASN A 51 -23.49 -27.13 -10.54
C ASN A 51 -23.94 -25.95 -9.66
N GLY A 52 -24.33 -24.82 -10.26
CA GLY A 52 -24.76 -23.62 -9.56
C GLY A 52 -23.66 -22.81 -8.93
N LEU A 53 -22.37 -23.16 -9.11
CA LEU A 53 -21.23 -22.43 -8.58
C LEU A 53 -20.43 -21.79 -9.71
N ARG A 54 -19.79 -20.65 -9.43
CA ARG A 54 -18.78 -20.06 -10.34
C ARG A 54 -17.61 -21.06 -10.49
N ASP A 55 -17.26 -21.44 -11.73
CA ASP A 55 -16.21 -22.43 -11.99
C ASP A 55 -15.61 -22.19 -13.37
N GLY A 56 -14.40 -21.63 -13.41
CA GLY A 56 -13.69 -21.20 -14.59
C GLY A 56 -13.35 -19.71 -14.57
N LEU A 57 -12.90 -19.17 -15.71
CA LEU A 57 -12.45 -17.78 -15.82
C LEU A 57 -13.65 -16.83 -16.04
N ALA A 58 -13.90 -15.97 -15.08
CA ALA A 58 -14.82 -14.84 -15.23
C ALA A 58 -14.13 -13.70 -15.98
N ILE A 59 -14.83 -13.10 -16.95
CA ILE A 59 -14.32 -12.00 -17.78
C ILE A 59 -15.26 -10.82 -17.63
N THR A 60 -14.71 -9.68 -17.23
CA THR A 60 -15.44 -8.41 -17.14
C THR A 60 -14.98 -7.45 -18.23
N MET A 61 -15.93 -6.86 -18.91
CA MET A 61 -15.71 -5.83 -19.93
C MET A 61 -16.54 -4.59 -19.61
N SER A 62 -15.98 -3.41 -19.80
CA SER A 62 -16.69 -2.14 -19.69
C SER A 62 -16.62 -1.41 -21.03
N ASN A 63 -17.78 -1.05 -21.60
CA ASN A 63 -17.88 -0.41 -22.90
C ASN A 63 -17.07 -1.13 -24.02
N GLY A 64 -17.04 -2.48 -23.96
CA GLY A 64 -16.31 -3.30 -24.92
C GLY A 64 -14.80 -3.44 -24.66
N GLN A 65 -14.28 -2.88 -23.57
CA GLN A 65 -12.88 -2.95 -23.19
C GLN A 65 -12.70 -3.93 -22.01
N LEU A 66 -11.63 -4.73 -22.02
CA LEU A 66 -11.33 -5.68 -20.95
C LEU A 66 -10.97 -4.94 -19.66
N VAL A 67 -11.65 -5.30 -18.57
CA VAL A 67 -11.44 -4.74 -17.21
C VAL A 67 -10.83 -5.77 -16.29
N SER A 68 -11.32 -7.02 -16.30
CA SER A 68 -10.74 -8.03 -15.42
C SER A 68 -10.88 -9.46 -15.94
N LEU A 69 -9.96 -10.29 -15.47
CA LEU A 69 -9.95 -11.75 -15.60
C LEU A 69 -9.80 -12.34 -14.20
N VAL A 70 -10.83 -13.02 -13.71
CA VAL A 70 -10.86 -13.60 -12.36
C VAL A 70 -11.13 -15.08 -12.42
N PRO A 71 -10.19 -15.94 -12.02
CA PRO A 71 -10.40 -17.39 -12.00
C PRO A 71 -11.20 -17.83 -10.77
N TRP A 72 -12.12 -18.78 -10.99
CA TRP A 72 -12.98 -19.34 -9.97
C TRP A 72 -12.93 -20.88 -10.00
N VAL A 73 -12.95 -21.49 -8.83
CA VAL A 73 -13.06 -22.94 -8.66
C VAL A 73 -14.12 -23.21 -7.58
N LYS A 74 -15.20 -23.91 -7.96
CA LYS A 74 -16.28 -24.29 -7.03
C LYS A 74 -16.80 -23.13 -6.18
N GLY A 75 -17.02 -21.97 -6.79
CA GLY A 75 -17.57 -20.77 -6.15
C GLY A 75 -16.58 -19.87 -5.42
N LEU A 76 -15.30 -20.23 -5.38
CA LEU A 76 -14.25 -19.45 -4.73
C LEU A 76 -13.23 -18.93 -5.76
N LYS A 77 -12.71 -17.71 -5.56
CA LYS A 77 -11.59 -17.19 -6.36
C LYS A 77 -10.37 -18.10 -6.12
N GLU A 78 -9.71 -18.56 -7.19
CA GLU A 78 -8.57 -19.49 -7.10
C GLU A 78 -7.60 -19.25 -8.25
N GLY A 79 -6.35 -18.84 -7.93
CA GLY A 79 -5.31 -18.49 -8.90
C GLY A 79 -5.14 -16.99 -9.08
N GLU A 80 -4.39 -16.59 -10.10
CA GLU A 80 -4.05 -15.19 -10.39
C GLU A 80 -5.21 -14.45 -11.08
N ALA A 81 -5.76 -13.42 -10.43
CA ALA A 81 -6.67 -12.47 -11.03
C ALA A 81 -5.90 -11.29 -11.65
N LYS A 82 -6.42 -10.78 -12.79
CA LYS A 82 -5.83 -9.65 -13.53
C LYS A 82 -6.85 -8.54 -13.70
N PHE A 83 -6.43 -7.31 -13.42
CA PHE A 83 -7.23 -6.11 -13.62
C PHE A 83 -6.50 -5.18 -14.61
N PHE A 84 -7.25 -4.55 -15.48
CA PHE A 84 -6.72 -3.80 -16.62
C PHE A 84 -7.26 -2.38 -16.65
N ASP A 85 -6.45 -1.44 -17.10
CA ASP A 85 -6.93 -0.14 -17.55
C ASP A 85 -7.79 -0.34 -18.81
N PRO A 86 -9.09 0.00 -18.80
CA PRO A 86 -9.94 -0.23 -19.95
C PRO A 86 -9.59 0.63 -21.16
N LYS A 87 -8.84 1.73 -21.00
CA LYS A 87 -8.46 2.62 -22.10
C LYS A 87 -7.21 2.12 -22.82
N THR A 88 -6.21 1.67 -22.07
CA THR A 88 -4.90 1.29 -22.59
C THR A 88 -4.72 -0.23 -22.71
N GLY A 89 -5.48 -1.01 -21.95
CA GLY A 89 -5.32 -2.46 -21.85
C GLY A 89 -4.10 -2.87 -21.01
N VAL A 90 -3.45 -1.93 -20.34
CA VAL A 90 -2.33 -2.20 -19.43
C VAL A 90 -2.85 -2.91 -18.19
N VAL A 91 -2.11 -3.90 -17.70
CA VAL A 91 -2.41 -4.55 -16.41
C VAL A 91 -2.13 -3.55 -15.30
N LEU A 92 -3.13 -3.27 -14.45
CA LEU A 92 -3.00 -2.41 -13.27
C LEU A 92 -2.78 -3.21 -11.99
N GLU A 93 -3.38 -4.43 -11.90
CA GLU A 93 -3.17 -5.29 -10.74
C GLU A 93 -3.10 -6.76 -11.14
N LEU A 94 -2.22 -7.50 -10.45
CA LEU A 94 -2.19 -8.96 -10.39
C LEU A 94 -2.39 -9.37 -8.94
N ILE A 95 -3.33 -10.28 -8.68
CA ILE A 95 -3.66 -10.70 -7.31
C ILE A 95 -3.79 -12.22 -7.26
N ASP A 96 -3.01 -12.84 -6.40
CA ASP A 96 -3.11 -14.27 -6.14
C ASP A 96 -4.23 -14.56 -5.12
N TYR A 97 -5.17 -15.42 -5.53
CA TYR A 97 -6.24 -15.91 -4.68
C TYR A 97 -6.11 -17.40 -4.40
N ARG A 98 -6.41 -17.79 -3.17
CA ARG A 98 -6.56 -19.18 -2.76
C ARG A 98 -7.78 -19.33 -1.88
N ARG A 99 -8.69 -20.23 -2.26
CA ARG A 99 -9.94 -20.49 -1.51
C ARG A 99 -10.75 -19.21 -1.21
N GLY A 100 -10.80 -18.28 -2.16
CA GLY A 100 -11.60 -17.06 -2.08
C GLY A 100 -10.94 -15.86 -1.44
N VAL A 101 -9.79 -16.01 -0.78
CA VAL A 101 -9.05 -14.91 -0.13
C VAL A 101 -7.74 -14.62 -0.85
N MET A 102 -7.20 -13.43 -0.70
CA MET A 102 -5.85 -13.11 -1.17
C MET A 102 -4.84 -13.97 -0.40
N ASP A 103 -4.02 -14.74 -1.12
CA ASP A 103 -3.01 -15.66 -0.55
C ASP A 103 -1.91 -15.89 -1.58
N GLY A 104 -0.87 -15.08 -1.53
CA GLY A 104 0.22 -14.98 -2.49
C GLY A 104 0.62 -13.53 -2.73
N MET A 105 1.08 -13.25 -3.95
CA MET A 105 1.53 -11.90 -4.31
C MET A 105 0.36 -11.03 -4.80
N LYS A 106 0.40 -9.75 -4.40
CA LYS A 106 -0.33 -8.68 -5.07
C LYS A 106 0.69 -7.72 -5.67
N LEU A 107 0.57 -7.48 -6.98
CA LEU A 107 1.37 -6.51 -7.72
C LEU A 107 0.45 -5.41 -8.25
N VAL A 108 0.85 -4.17 -8.05
CA VAL A 108 0.15 -2.98 -8.54
C VAL A 108 1.06 -2.26 -9.52
N PHE A 109 0.52 -1.88 -10.67
CA PHE A 109 1.26 -1.23 -11.75
C PHE A 109 0.67 0.17 -12.02
N ARG A 110 1.50 1.07 -12.51
CA ARG A 110 1.08 2.38 -13.04
C ARG A 110 0.46 2.22 -14.43
N PRO A 111 -0.24 3.24 -14.94
CA PRO A 111 -0.81 3.23 -16.29
C PRO A 111 0.22 3.09 -17.43
N ASP A 112 1.48 3.40 -17.19
CA ASP A 112 2.60 3.18 -18.12
C ASP A 112 3.14 1.74 -18.11
N GLY A 113 2.65 0.90 -17.15
CA GLY A 113 3.05 -0.49 -16.98
C GLY A 113 4.23 -0.67 -16.04
N SER A 114 4.81 0.38 -15.46
CA SER A 114 5.86 0.26 -14.45
C SER A 114 5.28 -0.27 -13.13
N LEU A 115 6.06 -1.08 -12.40
CA LEU A 115 5.64 -1.61 -11.10
C LEU A 115 5.59 -0.48 -10.08
N LEU A 116 4.42 -0.28 -9.46
CA LEU A 116 4.22 0.68 -8.38
C LEU A 116 4.45 0.04 -7.01
N ARG A 117 3.86 -1.15 -6.78
CA ARG A 117 3.88 -1.76 -5.44
C ARG A 117 3.84 -3.27 -5.52
N ARG A 118 4.55 -3.91 -4.60
CA ARG A 118 4.55 -5.36 -4.37
C ARG A 118 4.18 -5.65 -2.93
N GLU A 119 3.23 -6.53 -2.72
CA GLU A 119 2.71 -6.95 -1.42
C GLU A 119 2.69 -8.48 -1.34
N LEU A 120 2.89 -9.02 -0.14
CA LEU A 120 2.63 -10.42 0.16
C LEU A 120 1.38 -10.53 1.04
N TRP A 121 0.48 -11.43 0.69
CA TRP A 121 -0.75 -11.71 1.40
C TRP A 121 -0.80 -13.16 1.85
N VAL A 122 -1.21 -13.40 3.08
CA VAL A 122 -1.37 -14.74 3.65
C VAL A 122 -2.75 -14.84 4.27
N LYS A 123 -3.60 -15.71 3.71
CA LYS A 123 -4.97 -15.93 4.20
C LYS A 123 -5.80 -14.66 4.36
N GLY A 124 -5.68 -13.72 3.43
CA GLY A 124 -6.42 -12.47 3.41
C GLY A 124 -5.84 -11.35 4.27
N GLN A 125 -4.69 -11.54 4.88
CA GLN A 125 -3.98 -10.52 5.66
C GLN A 125 -2.63 -10.21 5.01
N GLN A 126 -2.25 -8.95 4.99
CA GLN A 126 -0.95 -8.53 4.50
C GLN A 126 0.16 -9.00 5.44
N GLU A 127 1.24 -9.58 4.87
CA GLU A 127 2.30 -10.22 5.64
C GLU A 127 3.66 -9.95 5.01
N GLY A 128 4.69 -9.70 5.84
CA GLY A 128 6.05 -9.50 5.38
C GLY A 128 6.27 -8.15 4.71
N LEU A 129 7.26 -8.08 3.81
CA LEU A 129 7.73 -6.82 3.21
C LEU A 129 6.82 -6.36 2.07
N THR A 130 6.28 -5.16 2.21
CA THR A 130 5.69 -4.36 1.15
C THR A 130 6.72 -3.38 0.63
N THR A 131 6.85 -3.30 -0.69
CA THR A 131 7.81 -2.42 -1.35
C THR A 131 7.07 -1.55 -2.37
N THR A 132 7.26 -0.22 -2.32
CA THR A 132 6.88 0.69 -3.41
C THR A 132 8.09 1.06 -4.23
N TYR A 133 7.85 1.46 -5.48
CA TYR A 133 8.90 1.73 -6.45
C TYR A 133 8.65 3.08 -7.14
N PHE A 134 9.72 3.80 -7.44
CA PHE A 134 9.71 4.90 -8.40
C PHE A 134 9.40 4.40 -9.82
N GLU A 135 9.13 5.32 -10.74
CA GLU A 135 8.82 4.99 -12.16
C GLU A 135 9.98 4.25 -12.86
N ASP A 136 11.22 4.50 -12.46
CA ASP A 136 12.41 3.84 -12.99
C ASP A 136 12.66 2.44 -12.42
N GLY A 137 11.83 2.01 -11.46
CA GLY A 137 11.92 0.71 -10.79
C GLY A 137 12.85 0.69 -9.57
N THR A 138 13.46 1.83 -9.19
CA THR A 138 14.19 1.93 -7.91
C THR A 138 13.23 1.87 -6.73
N VAL A 139 13.67 1.32 -5.60
CA VAL A 139 12.85 1.23 -4.39
C VAL A 139 12.61 2.63 -3.82
N GLU A 140 11.35 2.95 -3.53
CA GLU A 140 10.92 4.18 -2.89
C GLU A 140 10.68 3.98 -1.40
N THR A 141 9.88 2.95 -1.03
CA THR A 141 9.64 2.61 0.38
C THR A 141 9.67 1.11 0.63
N GLU A 142 10.00 0.75 1.85
CA GLU A 142 9.90 -0.60 2.39
C GLU A 142 9.19 -0.57 3.74
N VAL A 143 8.14 -1.37 3.88
CA VAL A 143 7.33 -1.48 5.09
C VAL A 143 7.07 -2.94 5.41
N ASN A 144 7.27 -3.36 6.64
CA ASN A 144 6.87 -4.70 7.06
C ASN A 144 5.45 -4.70 7.61
N TYR A 145 4.71 -5.76 7.27
CA TYR A 145 3.38 -6.05 7.78
C TYR A 145 3.35 -7.38 8.51
N HIS A 146 2.54 -7.46 9.56
CA HIS A 146 2.25 -8.70 10.26
C HIS A 146 0.76 -8.73 10.63
N LEU A 147 0.06 -9.77 10.19
CA LEU A 147 -1.39 -9.93 10.39
C LEU A 147 -2.23 -8.72 9.91
N GLY A 148 -1.81 -8.08 8.82
CA GLY A 148 -2.47 -6.92 8.23
C GLY A 148 -2.12 -5.57 8.87
N GLU A 149 -1.33 -5.57 9.93
CA GLU A 149 -0.88 -4.34 10.60
C GLU A 149 0.58 -4.03 10.27
N GLN A 150 0.91 -2.75 10.14
CA GLN A 150 2.28 -2.30 9.96
C GLN A 150 3.11 -2.64 11.20
N ALA A 151 4.24 -3.33 11.01
CA ALA A 151 5.11 -3.81 12.07
C ALA A 151 6.58 -3.52 11.75
N GLY A 152 7.30 -2.90 12.68
CA GLY A 152 8.72 -2.59 12.51
C GLY A 152 8.96 -1.28 11.79
N SER A 153 10.03 -1.17 10.97
CA SER A 153 10.43 0.11 10.41
C SER A 153 9.81 0.38 9.03
N LEU A 154 9.49 1.65 8.81
CA LEU A 154 9.26 2.25 7.50
C LEU A 154 10.59 2.82 7.02
N LYS A 155 11.10 2.30 5.91
CA LYS A 155 12.28 2.83 5.22
C LYS A 155 11.87 3.60 3.98
N THR A 156 12.48 4.75 3.75
CA THR A 156 12.28 5.57 2.56
C THR A 156 13.60 5.82 1.87
N TYR A 157 13.60 5.72 0.56
CA TYR A 157 14.77 5.94 -0.30
C TYR A 157 14.50 7.09 -1.27
N ASN A 158 15.53 7.80 -1.67
CA ASN A 158 15.43 8.75 -2.77
C ASN A 158 15.56 8.04 -4.14
N ALA A 159 15.34 8.78 -5.23
CA ALA A 159 15.42 8.25 -6.59
C ALA A 159 16.82 7.75 -7.00
N LYS A 160 17.87 8.02 -6.22
CA LYS A 160 19.22 7.47 -6.40
C LYS A 160 19.42 6.15 -5.64
N GLY A 161 18.40 5.67 -4.91
CA GLY A 161 18.46 4.47 -4.07
C GLY A 161 19.17 4.69 -2.73
N VAL A 162 19.39 5.94 -2.31
CA VAL A 162 20.00 6.26 -1.01
C VAL A 162 18.89 6.24 0.04
N LEU A 163 19.13 5.51 1.15
CA LEU A 163 18.23 5.51 2.31
C LEU A 163 18.20 6.91 2.93
N ILE A 164 17.01 7.51 3.01
CA ILE A 164 16.82 8.86 3.57
C ILE A 164 16.07 8.85 4.91
N SER A 165 15.30 7.79 5.20
CA SER A 165 14.71 7.62 6.52
C SER A 165 14.55 6.15 6.90
N ASP A 166 14.66 5.86 8.19
CA ASP A 166 14.35 4.57 8.82
C ASP A 166 13.63 4.87 10.15
N ILE A 167 12.33 4.63 10.19
CA ILE A 167 11.45 5.05 11.29
C ILE A 167 10.68 3.85 11.81
N MET A 168 10.83 3.54 13.10
CA MET A 168 10.02 2.50 13.75
C MET A 168 8.57 2.93 13.86
N MET A 169 7.67 1.99 13.47
CA MET A 169 6.22 2.20 13.46
C MET A 169 5.53 1.17 14.35
N VAL A 170 4.46 1.59 15.00
CA VAL A 170 3.50 0.71 15.69
C VAL A 170 2.10 1.07 15.20
N GLY A 171 1.53 0.22 14.36
CA GLY A 171 0.37 0.59 13.57
C GLY A 171 0.69 1.77 12.65
N GLN A 172 -0.12 2.81 12.66
CA GLN A 172 0.11 4.01 11.86
C GLN A 172 0.93 5.10 12.56
N ALA A 173 1.31 4.91 13.83
CA ALA A 173 2.05 5.89 14.61
C ALA A 173 3.56 5.63 14.59
N ARG A 174 4.35 6.69 14.50
CA ARG A 174 5.80 6.63 14.72
C ARG A 174 6.05 6.35 16.21
N HIS A 175 6.71 5.24 16.49
CA HIS A 175 6.98 4.82 17.86
C HIS A 175 8.25 3.98 17.93
N GLY A 176 9.27 4.44 18.66
CA GLY A 176 10.56 3.81 18.75
C GLY A 176 11.65 4.60 18.05
N LEU A 177 12.75 3.95 17.71
CA LEU A 177 13.91 4.59 17.11
C LEU A 177 13.62 5.10 15.71
N PHE A 178 14.24 6.22 15.37
CA PHE A 178 14.28 6.71 13.99
C PHE A 178 15.69 7.21 13.65
N THR A 179 16.01 7.17 12.36
CA THR A 179 17.20 7.82 11.78
C THR A 179 16.78 8.45 10.44
N LEU A 180 17.07 9.74 10.28
CA LEU A 180 17.02 10.44 9.01
C LEU A 180 18.45 10.55 8.49
N TYR A 181 18.62 10.55 7.19
CA TYR A 181 19.93 10.53 6.54
C TYR A 181 20.08 11.70 5.58
N PHE A 182 21.31 12.15 5.37
CA PHE A 182 21.60 13.10 4.30
C PHE A 182 21.36 12.44 2.93
N GLU A 183 20.57 13.08 2.09
CA GLU A 183 20.16 12.54 0.77
C GLU A 183 21.32 12.29 -0.20
N ASP A 184 22.41 13.04 -0.06
CA ASP A 184 23.58 12.92 -0.94
C ASP A 184 24.56 11.84 -0.50
N THR A 185 24.70 11.63 0.81
CA THR A 185 25.76 10.77 1.37
C THR A 185 25.24 9.49 2.01
N GLY A 186 23.97 9.46 2.41
CA GLY A 186 23.40 8.37 3.20
C GLY A 186 23.97 8.28 4.63
N LEU A 187 24.70 9.31 5.08
CA LEU A 187 25.15 9.39 6.47
C LEU A 187 24.01 9.89 7.37
N PRO A 188 23.98 9.49 8.65
CA PRO A 188 22.97 9.99 9.58
C PRO A 188 22.96 11.52 9.69
N ALA A 189 21.78 12.12 9.56
CA ALA A 189 21.53 13.54 9.74
C ALA A 189 20.81 13.82 11.06
N VAL A 190 19.80 12.98 11.41
CA VAL A 190 19.07 13.09 12.68
C VAL A 190 18.82 11.68 13.22
N ARG A 191 18.97 11.50 14.53
CA ARG A 191 18.67 10.25 15.22
C ARG A 191 17.98 10.52 16.55
N GLY A 192 16.96 9.71 16.84
CA GLY A 192 16.26 9.83 18.10
C GLY A 192 15.19 8.77 18.31
N THR A 193 14.22 9.12 19.12
CA THR A 193 13.08 8.24 19.45
C THR A 193 11.79 9.02 19.29
N TYR A 194 10.78 8.36 18.73
CA TYR A 194 9.40 8.81 18.76
C TYR A 194 8.61 8.05 19.83
N GLU A 195 7.69 8.74 20.47
CA GLU A 195 6.62 8.16 21.26
C GLU A 195 5.29 8.78 20.83
N HIS A 196 4.42 7.97 20.17
CA HIS A 196 3.14 8.42 19.63
C HIS A 196 3.26 9.69 18.77
N ASP A 197 4.11 9.64 17.74
CA ASP A 197 4.41 10.71 16.77
C ASP A 197 5.15 11.93 17.33
N ALA A 198 5.44 11.98 18.62
CA ALA A 198 6.20 13.05 19.26
C ALA A 198 7.66 12.64 19.53
N TYR A 199 8.60 13.57 19.43
CA TYR A 199 9.97 13.33 19.87
C TYR A 199 10.02 13.06 21.36
N GLN A 200 10.79 12.03 21.74
CA GLN A 200 10.98 11.63 23.13
C GLN A 200 12.46 11.32 23.41
N GLY A 201 12.98 11.86 24.53
CA GLY A 201 14.35 11.64 24.93
C GLY A 201 15.36 12.42 24.08
N ARG A 202 16.57 11.89 23.93
CA ARG A 202 17.69 12.57 23.27
C ARG A 202 17.56 12.47 21.75
N ILE A 203 17.59 13.61 21.08
CA ILE A 203 17.67 13.75 19.63
C ILE A 203 19.04 14.29 19.30
N THR A 204 19.75 13.66 18.36
CA THR A 204 21.04 14.10 17.86
C THR A 204 20.90 14.54 16.41
N THR A 205 21.31 15.74 16.10
CA THR A 205 21.30 16.31 14.74
C THR A 205 22.73 16.59 14.30
N TRP A 206 23.16 16.01 13.20
CA TRP A 206 24.50 16.20 12.62
C TRP A 206 24.46 17.23 11.49
N SER A 207 25.55 17.96 11.37
CA SER A 207 25.86 18.76 10.19
C SER A 207 26.76 17.98 9.24
N THR A 208 26.85 18.41 7.99
CA THR A 208 27.66 17.75 6.94
C THR A 208 29.17 17.75 7.22
N ASP A 209 29.66 18.66 8.08
CA ASP A 209 31.06 18.72 8.55
C ASP A 209 31.34 17.76 9.69
N GLY A 210 30.33 16.98 10.15
CA GLY A 210 30.45 16.04 11.25
C GLY A 210 30.24 16.64 12.64
N SER A 211 30.07 17.96 12.77
CA SER A 211 29.61 18.58 14.03
C SER A 211 28.18 18.17 14.34
N TYR A 212 27.77 18.19 15.59
CA TYR A 212 26.45 17.78 15.97
C TYR A 212 25.90 18.51 17.20
N VAL A 213 24.57 18.50 17.28
CA VAL A 213 23.78 19.04 18.39
C VAL A 213 22.99 17.92 19.04
N VAL A 214 22.89 17.95 20.35
CA VAL A 214 22.06 17.06 21.15
C VAL A 214 21.05 17.88 21.93
N GLU A 215 19.78 17.56 21.74
CA GLU A 215 18.65 18.16 22.45
C GLU A 215 17.84 17.05 23.13
N THR A 216 17.22 17.35 24.26
CA THR A 216 16.33 16.42 24.96
C THR A 216 14.89 16.90 24.82
N TYR A 217 13.99 15.98 24.49
CA TYR A 217 12.58 16.24 24.28
C TYR A 217 11.72 15.44 25.25
N ASP A 218 10.62 16.03 25.69
CA ASP A 218 9.53 15.34 26.37
C ASP A 218 8.21 15.68 25.65
N LYS A 219 7.56 14.66 25.13
CA LYS A 219 6.29 14.78 24.36
C LYS A 219 6.36 15.83 23.25
N GLY A 220 7.45 15.87 22.50
CA GLY A 220 7.67 16.79 21.39
C GLY A 220 8.18 18.19 21.78
N HIS A 221 8.31 18.51 23.06
CA HIS A 221 8.81 19.79 23.53
C HIS A 221 10.27 19.67 23.99
N PRO A 222 11.17 20.59 23.61
CA PRO A 222 12.52 20.59 24.09
C PRO A 222 12.57 20.88 25.60
N VAL A 223 13.39 20.12 26.33
CA VAL A 223 13.57 20.25 27.78
C VAL A 223 15.03 20.17 28.14
N GLY A 224 15.41 20.82 29.26
CA GLY A 224 16.79 20.77 29.75
C GLY A 224 17.74 21.64 28.96
N SER A 225 18.64 21.05 28.18
CA SER A 225 19.70 21.79 27.47
C SER A 225 19.86 21.32 26.02
N LYS A 226 20.33 22.24 25.19
CA LYS A 226 20.89 22.02 23.87
C LYS A 226 22.40 22.08 23.97
N GLU A 227 23.08 21.02 23.55
CA GLU A 227 24.52 20.89 23.64
C GLU A 227 25.10 20.74 22.23
N ALA A 228 26.05 21.61 21.87
CA ALA A 228 26.76 21.58 20.60
C ALA A 228 28.15 20.95 20.74
N TYR A 229 28.54 20.17 19.73
CA TYR A 229 29.81 19.44 19.68
C TYR A 229 30.49 19.61 18.32
N ASP A 230 31.82 19.62 18.30
CA ASP A 230 32.59 19.52 17.06
C ASP A 230 32.59 18.08 16.51
N ALA A 231 33.15 17.88 15.33
CA ALA A 231 33.27 16.57 14.68
C ALA A 231 34.09 15.53 15.47
N ASN A 232 34.89 15.95 16.42
CA ASN A 232 35.70 15.09 17.31
C ASN A 232 34.97 14.75 18.61
N GLY A 233 33.75 15.26 18.81
CA GLY A 233 32.97 15.06 20.03
C GLY A 233 33.34 15.97 21.19
N LYS A 234 34.12 17.03 20.94
CA LYS A 234 34.41 18.04 21.96
C LYS A 234 33.25 19.01 22.08
N ARG A 235 32.70 19.15 23.29
CA ARG A 235 31.59 20.08 23.54
C ARG A 235 32.06 21.52 23.34
N LEU A 236 31.31 22.28 22.56
CA LEU A 236 31.55 23.66 22.19
C LEU A 236 30.69 24.61 23.05
N GLU A 237 29.39 24.32 23.14
CA GLU A 237 28.41 25.22 23.76
C GLU A 237 27.33 24.42 24.48
N THR A 238 26.68 25.05 25.47
CA THR A 238 25.47 24.53 26.13
C THR A 238 24.52 25.70 26.35
N GLU A 239 23.29 25.56 25.82
CA GLU A 239 22.18 26.46 26.00
C GLU A 239 21.12 25.76 26.83
N PHE A 240 20.49 26.46 27.79
CA PHE A 240 19.42 25.89 28.61
C PHE A 240 18.04 26.42 28.14
N PHE A 241 17.08 25.53 28.00
CA PHE A 241 15.71 25.92 27.73
C PHE A 241 15.06 26.46 29.00
N ASP A 242 14.43 27.65 28.91
CA ASP A 242 13.74 28.26 30.05
C ASP A 242 12.40 27.50 30.28
N SER A 243 12.11 27.13 31.52
CA SER A 243 10.91 26.39 31.90
C SER A 243 9.59 27.18 31.66
N LYS A 244 9.69 28.42 31.17
CA LYS A 244 8.54 29.31 30.88
C LYS A 244 8.07 29.25 29.42
N ASP A 245 8.84 28.70 28.48
CA ASP A 245 8.49 28.65 27.05
C ASP A 245 7.56 27.48 26.66
N THR A 246 7.06 26.73 27.65
CA THR A 246 6.14 25.60 27.39
C THR A 246 4.67 26.00 27.16
N THR A 247 4.35 27.30 27.00
CA THR A 247 3.00 27.76 26.72
C THR A 247 2.81 28.14 25.26
N SER A 248 2.17 27.27 24.52
CA SER A 248 1.20 27.48 23.44
C SER A 248 1.59 27.88 22.00
N ASP A 249 2.87 28.16 21.63
CA ASP A 249 3.17 28.55 20.25
C ASP A 249 4.30 27.79 19.54
N GLY A 250 4.84 26.74 20.14
CA GLY A 250 6.02 26.02 19.64
C GLY A 250 5.76 24.98 18.53
N ALA A 251 4.53 24.72 18.14
CA ALA A 251 4.22 23.66 17.17
C ALA A 251 4.56 24.00 15.69
N GLN A 252 4.97 25.25 15.39
CA GLN A 252 5.25 25.70 14.03
C GLN A 252 6.73 25.90 13.67
N ASN A 253 7.68 25.71 14.63
CA ASN A 253 9.11 25.85 14.38
C ASN A 253 9.97 24.61 14.69
N ALA A 254 9.38 23.43 14.73
CA ALA A 254 10.16 22.21 14.56
C ALA A 254 10.79 22.28 13.16
N SER A 255 12.13 22.20 13.07
CA SER A 255 12.85 22.11 11.80
C SER A 255 12.11 21.20 10.85
N PRO A 256 11.98 21.54 9.54
CA PRO A 256 11.14 20.79 8.63
C PRO A 256 11.61 19.33 8.63
N VAL A 257 10.88 18.47 9.33
CA VAL A 257 10.91 17.05 9.02
C VAL A 257 10.50 17.00 7.57
N PRO A 258 11.28 16.41 6.65
CA PRO A 258 10.77 16.17 5.30
C PRO A 258 9.42 15.50 5.46
N GLU A 259 8.39 16.07 4.85
CA GLU A 259 7.05 15.50 4.84
C GLU A 259 7.20 14.04 4.43
N THR A 260 6.81 13.13 5.32
CA THR A 260 6.94 11.71 5.03
C THR A 260 6.01 11.41 3.86
N PRO A 261 6.43 10.55 2.89
CA PRO A 261 5.58 10.17 1.76
C PRO A 261 4.29 9.41 2.13
N ALA A 262 3.84 9.48 3.39
CA ALA A 262 2.56 8.92 3.83
C ALA A 262 1.39 9.50 3.02
N GLU A 263 1.47 10.76 2.58
CA GLU A 263 0.45 11.36 1.71
C GLU A 263 0.43 10.76 0.29
N SER A 264 1.54 10.18 -0.18
CA SER A 264 1.54 9.48 -1.47
C SER A 264 0.85 8.12 -1.42
N MET A 265 0.72 7.51 -0.24
CA MET A 265 0.02 6.24 -0.06
C MET A 265 -1.51 6.41 -0.03
N GLU A 266 -2.04 7.50 0.54
CA GLU A 266 -3.49 7.78 0.53
C GLU A 266 -4.04 8.05 -0.88
N ASN A 267 -3.27 8.69 -1.76
CA ASN A 267 -3.70 8.94 -3.13
C ASN A 267 -3.69 7.69 -4.04
N ALA A 268 -3.00 6.61 -3.63
CA ALA A 268 -3.03 5.34 -4.35
C ALA A 268 -4.22 4.44 -3.97
N GLU A 269 -4.85 4.68 -2.81
CA GLU A 269 -6.02 3.89 -2.35
C GLU A 269 -7.33 4.30 -3.03
N HIS A 270 -7.42 5.46 -3.67
CA HIS A 270 -8.65 5.95 -4.32
C HIS A 270 -8.88 5.42 -5.76
N LEU A 271 -8.09 4.46 -6.23
CA LEU A 271 -8.41 3.67 -7.42
C LEU A 271 -9.07 2.33 -7.08
N GLU A 272 -9.72 2.22 -5.92
CA GLU A 272 -10.61 1.09 -5.67
C GLU A 272 -11.70 1.07 -6.74
N VAL A 273 -11.56 0.11 -7.64
CA VAL A 273 -12.67 -0.34 -8.49
C VAL A 273 -13.73 -0.85 -7.53
N ASN A 274 -14.78 -0.06 -7.29
CA ASN A 274 -15.93 -0.46 -6.50
C ASN A 274 -16.31 -1.90 -6.86
N GLU A 275 -16.00 -2.83 -5.98
CA GLU A 275 -16.56 -4.17 -6.06
C GLU A 275 -18.08 -4.02 -5.87
N VAL A 276 -18.79 -4.10 -6.97
CA VAL A 276 -20.25 -4.23 -6.92
C VAL A 276 -20.55 -5.59 -6.31
N SER A 277 -20.99 -5.57 -5.08
CA SER A 277 -21.45 -6.71 -4.29
C SER A 277 -22.56 -7.51 -4.98
#